data_4d59e0ae03ed108f8cff216f644bbdb0
#
_entry.id   4d59e0ae03ed108f8cff216f644bbdb0
#
_cell.length_a   1.000
_cell.length_b   1.000
_cell.length_c   1.000
_cell.angle_alpha   90.00
_cell.angle_beta   90.00
_cell.angle_gamma   90.00
#
_symmetry.space_group_name_H-M   'P 1'
#
loop_
_entity.id
_entity.type
_entity.pdbx_description
1 polymer ?
#
loop_
_entity_poly.entity_id
_entity_poly.type
_entity_poly.pdbx_seq_one_letter_code
_entity_poly.pdbx_strand_id
1 'polypeptide(L)'
;MESTLQGKKGQKDVLVDNLGKVIKTVKTTKASAGNNVYLTIDADLQKYAYNILERRLAGILLAHLTTADTAGSEKRVPIKDVYYALIDNNIINISKLSRKKAKTNEKDVYQIYRKKQETVLSTLRKDLQSGTTIRKNLSEEKQDYVSYIYKMLENDGILVASSIDENDQVYLDWKDEKITFRKFLRHAINNEWINISSFNIKSDYYDADEIYDELINYIVMH
;
A
#
# COMPACT_ATOMS: atom_id res chain seq x y z
N MET A 1 34.99 18.71 -14.54
CA MET A 1 35.30 17.39 -13.97
C MET A 1 35.00 16.23 -14.92
N GLU A 2 33.92 16.25 -15.69
CA GLU A 2 33.54 15.16 -16.58
C GLU A 2 34.61 14.85 -17.63
N SER A 3 35.20 15.86 -18.28
CA SER A 3 36.30 15.69 -19.24
C SER A 3 37.57 15.05 -18.67
N THR A 4 37.76 15.15 -17.36
CA THR A 4 38.90 14.55 -16.65
C THR A 4 38.63 13.08 -16.31
N LEU A 5 37.38 12.73 -16.04
CA LEU A 5 36.96 11.39 -15.63
C LEU A 5 36.63 10.47 -16.82
N GLN A 6 36.13 11.04 -17.93
CA GLN A 6 35.51 10.29 -19.00
C GLN A 6 36.49 9.39 -19.79
N GLY A 7 37.78 9.70 -19.79
CA GLY A 7 38.74 8.95 -20.60
C GLY A 7 38.49 9.03 -22.12
N LYS A 8 39.01 8.09 -22.88
CA LYS A 8 38.82 8.00 -24.34
C LYS A 8 38.12 6.70 -24.69
N LYS A 9 37.04 6.78 -25.45
CA LYS A 9 36.31 5.60 -25.93
C LYS A 9 37.16 4.77 -26.86
N GLY A 10 37.13 3.46 -26.71
CA GLY A 10 37.70 2.53 -27.70
C GLY A 10 36.82 2.47 -28.95
N GLN A 11 37.44 2.16 -30.08
CA GLN A 11 36.78 2.00 -31.38
C GLN A 11 37.22 0.71 -32.02
N LYS A 12 36.32 0.04 -32.71
CA LYS A 12 36.57 -1.18 -33.46
C LYS A 12 35.95 -1.04 -34.82
N ASP A 13 36.83 -1.01 -35.85
CA ASP A 13 36.41 -1.00 -37.24
C ASP A 13 36.30 -2.44 -37.71
N VAL A 14 35.15 -2.84 -38.21
CA VAL A 14 34.86 -4.22 -38.64
C VAL A 14 34.32 -4.24 -40.05
N LEU A 15 34.70 -5.25 -40.81
CA LEU A 15 34.11 -5.57 -42.10
C LEU A 15 32.94 -6.52 -41.86
N VAL A 16 31.78 -6.19 -42.40
CA VAL A 16 30.56 -7.00 -42.25
C VAL A 16 30.09 -7.50 -43.61
N ASP A 17 29.38 -8.62 -43.65
CA ASP A 17 28.69 -9.11 -44.86
C ASP A 17 27.36 -8.36 -45.07
N ASN A 18 26.63 -8.74 -46.10
CA ASN A 18 25.34 -8.15 -46.46
C ASN A 18 24.23 -8.41 -45.43
N LEU A 19 24.48 -9.28 -44.45
CA LEU A 19 23.57 -9.62 -43.33
C LEU A 19 24.02 -8.98 -42.02
N GLY A 20 25.08 -8.15 -42.01
CA GLY A 20 25.60 -7.48 -40.82
C GLY A 20 26.52 -8.35 -39.96
N LYS A 21 26.88 -9.56 -40.40
CA LYS A 21 27.78 -10.45 -39.66
C LYS A 21 29.24 -10.02 -39.86
N VAL A 22 30.00 -9.90 -38.77
CA VAL A 22 31.41 -9.48 -38.81
C VAL A 22 32.27 -10.55 -39.49
N ILE A 23 32.89 -10.19 -40.63
CA ILE A 23 33.82 -11.03 -41.36
C ILE A 23 35.24 -10.86 -40.81
N LYS A 24 35.66 -9.61 -40.57
CA LYS A 24 37.01 -9.29 -40.14
C LYS A 24 37.05 -8.01 -39.33
N THR A 25 37.88 -7.97 -38.29
CA THR A 25 38.24 -6.73 -37.60
C THR A 25 39.41 -6.09 -38.31
N VAL A 26 39.22 -4.86 -38.80
CA VAL A 26 40.25 -4.11 -39.57
C VAL A 26 41.16 -3.36 -38.62
N LYS A 27 40.58 -2.68 -37.61
CA LYS A 27 41.33 -1.86 -36.65
C LYS A 27 40.66 -1.91 -35.30
N THR A 28 41.46 -1.90 -34.25
CA THR A 28 40.98 -1.79 -32.87
C THR A 28 41.80 -0.73 -32.14
N THR A 29 41.11 0.28 -31.64
CA THR A 29 41.69 1.28 -30.72
C THR A 29 41.15 0.96 -29.33
N LYS A 30 42.04 0.69 -28.39
CA LYS A 30 41.65 0.38 -27.01
C LYS A 30 41.10 1.63 -26.29
N ALA A 31 40.10 1.44 -25.44
CA ALA A 31 39.63 2.47 -24.52
C ALA A 31 40.78 2.84 -23.55
N SER A 32 40.86 4.12 -23.20
CA SER A 32 41.76 4.64 -22.18
C SER A 32 40.98 5.18 -21.04
N ALA A 33 41.29 4.75 -19.82
CA ALA A 33 40.65 5.27 -18.60
C ALA A 33 40.93 6.77 -18.45
N GLY A 34 40.01 7.47 -17.82
CA GLY A 34 40.21 8.87 -17.39
C GLY A 34 41.14 8.97 -16.19
N ASN A 35 41.38 10.18 -15.77
CA ASN A 35 42.23 10.46 -14.61
C ASN A 35 41.48 10.19 -13.30
N ASN A 36 42.23 9.83 -12.27
CA ASN A 36 41.67 9.74 -10.92
C ASN A 36 41.39 11.17 -10.37
N VAL A 37 40.27 11.28 -9.66
CA VAL A 37 39.93 12.51 -8.96
C VAL A 37 40.00 12.24 -7.46
N TYR A 38 40.76 13.01 -6.76
CA TYR A 38 40.88 12.97 -5.31
C TYR A 38 40.00 14.05 -4.71
N LEU A 39 39.09 13.65 -3.82
CA LEU A 39 38.21 14.56 -3.11
C LEU A 39 38.89 15.01 -1.79
N THR A 40 38.58 16.21 -1.33
CA THR A 40 38.99 16.71 -0.03
C THR A 40 38.17 16.15 1.14
N ILE A 41 37.26 15.25 0.86
CA ILE A 41 36.39 14.60 1.84
C ILE A 41 37.11 13.35 2.37
N ASP A 42 37.24 13.29 3.70
CA ASP A 42 37.68 12.08 4.40
C ASP A 42 36.55 11.08 4.49
N ALA A 43 36.67 9.95 3.77
CA ALA A 43 35.66 8.92 3.70
C ALA A 43 35.41 8.25 5.07
N ASP A 44 36.44 8.08 5.88
CA ASP A 44 36.32 7.44 7.19
C ASP A 44 35.61 8.37 8.17
N LEU A 45 35.94 9.64 8.14
CA LEU A 45 35.25 10.67 8.94
C LEU A 45 33.79 10.79 8.55
N GLN A 46 33.49 10.75 7.25
CA GLN A 46 32.11 10.78 6.76
C GLN A 46 31.31 9.56 7.24
N LYS A 47 31.89 8.36 7.14
CA LYS A 47 31.29 7.12 7.62
C LYS A 47 31.07 7.13 9.13
N TYR A 48 32.02 7.67 9.88
CA TYR A 48 31.91 7.81 11.33
C TYR A 48 30.81 8.78 11.73
N ALA A 49 30.73 9.94 11.08
CA ALA A 49 29.68 10.93 11.29
C ALA A 49 28.29 10.35 10.97
N TYR A 50 28.16 9.61 9.85
CA TYR A 50 26.93 8.91 9.49
C TYR A 50 26.49 7.93 10.59
N ASN A 51 27.39 7.10 11.09
CA ASN A 51 27.08 6.14 12.14
C ASN A 51 26.65 6.79 13.46
N ILE A 52 27.27 7.93 13.80
CA ILE A 52 26.87 8.70 14.99
C ILE A 52 25.46 9.28 14.81
N LEU A 53 25.18 9.89 13.66
CA LEU A 53 23.87 10.45 13.35
C LEU A 53 22.78 9.36 13.37
N GLU A 54 23.02 8.21 12.74
CA GLU A 54 22.10 7.09 12.74
C GLU A 54 21.76 6.61 14.16
N ARG A 55 22.79 6.38 14.99
CA ARG A 55 22.59 5.97 16.39
C ARG A 55 21.85 7.03 17.21
N ARG A 56 22.15 8.29 16.98
CA ARG A 56 21.52 9.40 17.72
C ARG A 56 20.06 9.54 17.34
N LEU A 57 19.75 9.49 16.06
CA LEU A 57 18.37 9.54 15.55
C LEU A 57 17.55 8.35 16.02
N ALA A 58 18.12 7.13 15.95
CA ALA A 58 17.47 5.94 16.47
C ALA A 58 17.20 6.05 17.98
N GLY A 59 18.15 6.57 18.75
CA GLY A 59 17.98 6.78 20.20
C GLY A 59 16.89 7.79 20.52
N ILE A 60 16.79 8.89 19.76
CA ILE A 60 15.73 9.90 19.91
C ILE A 60 14.37 9.28 19.58
N LEU A 61 14.26 8.55 18.45
CA LEU A 61 13.03 7.89 18.07
C LEU A 61 12.57 6.91 19.16
N LEU A 62 13.46 6.03 19.63
CA LEU A 62 13.15 5.05 20.68
C LEU A 62 12.69 5.71 21.99
N ALA A 63 13.29 6.85 22.37
CA ALA A 63 12.91 7.57 23.58
C ALA A 63 11.50 8.21 23.49
N HIS A 64 11.01 8.44 22.26
CA HIS A 64 9.70 9.05 22.02
C HIS A 64 8.63 8.03 21.59
N LEU A 65 8.97 6.76 21.40
CA LEU A 65 7.99 5.73 21.07
C LEU A 65 7.00 5.49 22.23
N THR A 66 5.74 5.33 21.88
CA THR A 66 4.68 4.95 22.81
C THR A 66 3.80 3.85 22.25
N THR A 67 3.27 3.00 23.13
CA THR A 67 2.25 2.00 22.78
C THR A 67 0.83 2.58 22.79
N ALA A 68 0.65 3.83 23.24
CA ALA A 68 -0.63 4.51 23.19
C ALA A 68 -1.03 4.75 21.71
N ASP A 69 -2.34 4.68 21.45
CA ASP A 69 -2.89 4.84 20.09
C ASP A 69 -2.80 6.26 19.57
N THR A 70 -2.68 7.24 20.44
CA THR A 70 -2.57 8.65 20.08
C THR A 70 -1.28 9.26 20.65
N ALA A 71 -0.66 10.16 19.88
CA ALA A 71 0.38 11.03 20.41
C ALA A 71 -0.26 11.98 21.43
N GLY A 72 0.08 11.82 22.70
CA GLY A 72 -0.36 12.74 23.75
C GLY A 72 0.20 14.15 23.54
N SER A 73 -0.02 15.07 24.50
CA SER A 73 0.48 16.47 24.49
C SER A 73 2.02 16.56 24.45
N GLU A 74 2.73 15.54 24.85
CA GLU A 74 4.17 15.39 24.65
C GLU A 74 4.43 14.78 23.27
N LYS A 75 5.45 15.26 22.57
CA LYS A 75 5.88 14.82 21.22
C LYS A 75 6.24 13.32 21.19
N ARG A 76 5.25 12.45 21.33
CA ARG A 76 5.40 10.98 21.30
C ARG A 76 4.96 10.45 19.95
N VAL A 77 5.62 9.41 19.50
CA VAL A 77 5.31 8.73 18.23
C VAL A 77 4.67 7.39 18.56
N PRO A 78 3.39 7.17 18.19
CA PRO A 78 2.77 5.87 18.33
C PRO A 78 3.57 4.81 17.56
N ILE A 79 3.80 3.66 18.18
CA ILE A 79 4.57 2.58 17.54
C ILE A 79 3.88 2.10 16.25
N LYS A 80 2.55 2.20 16.18
CA LYS A 80 1.76 1.89 14.98
C LYS A 80 2.21 2.71 13.77
N ASP A 81 2.49 4.01 13.95
CA ASP A 81 2.90 4.92 12.88
C ASP A 81 4.28 4.53 12.31
N VAL A 82 5.16 4.05 13.18
CA VAL A 82 6.46 3.50 12.75
C VAL A 82 6.27 2.25 11.89
N TYR A 83 5.38 1.34 12.29
CA TYR A 83 5.10 0.15 11.49
C TYR A 83 4.44 0.50 10.16
N TYR A 84 3.51 1.44 10.12
CA TYR A 84 2.94 1.92 8.86
C TYR A 84 4.02 2.50 7.95
N ALA A 85 4.88 3.37 8.47
CA ALA A 85 5.98 3.92 7.69
C ALA A 85 6.93 2.82 7.15
N LEU A 86 7.21 1.77 7.93
CA LEU A 86 8.04 0.64 7.50
C LEU A 86 7.36 -0.18 6.39
N ILE A 87 6.04 -0.34 6.45
CA ILE A 87 5.25 -1.05 5.43
C ILE A 87 5.15 -0.21 4.16
N ASP A 88 4.79 1.06 4.26
CA ASP A 88 4.61 1.98 3.13
C ASP A 88 5.92 2.17 2.34
N ASN A 89 7.05 2.21 3.04
CA ASN A 89 8.37 2.26 2.41
C ASN A 89 8.92 0.89 1.98
N ASN A 90 8.10 -0.16 2.02
CA ASN A 90 8.46 -1.52 1.58
C ASN A 90 9.65 -2.16 2.34
N ILE A 91 9.96 -1.65 3.53
CA ILE A 91 10.99 -2.22 4.42
C ILE A 91 10.44 -3.51 5.04
N ILE A 92 9.20 -3.46 5.54
CA ILE A 92 8.42 -4.63 5.91
C ILE A 92 7.48 -4.96 4.75
N ASN A 93 7.67 -6.11 4.12
CA ASN A 93 6.85 -6.57 3.01
C ASN A 93 6.18 -7.89 3.39
N ILE A 94 4.86 -7.83 3.61
CA ILE A 94 4.04 -8.98 4.06
C ILE A 94 4.15 -10.15 3.08
N SER A 95 4.20 -9.90 1.77
CA SER A 95 4.37 -10.94 0.75
C SER A 95 5.72 -11.69 0.87
N LYS A 96 6.74 -11.04 1.44
CA LYS A 96 8.03 -11.71 1.70
C LYS A 96 7.96 -12.60 2.94
N LEU A 97 7.15 -12.24 3.93
CA LEU A 97 6.96 -13.01 5.16
C LEU A 97 6.29 -14.38 4.90
N SER A 98 5.46 -14.47 3.85
CA SER A 98 4.76 -15.70 3.46
C SER A 98 5.59 -16.70 2.65
N ARG A 99 6.82 -16.36 2.25
CA ARG A 99 7.65 -17.22 1.38
C ARG A 99 8.13 -18.48 2.09
N LYS A 100 8.28 -19.57 1.34
CA LYS A 100 8.85 -20.84 1.87
C LYS A 100 10.21 -20.65 2.53
N LYS A 101 11.04 -19.73 2.02
CA LYS A 101 12.40 -19.41 2.53
C LYS A 101 12.41 -18.33 3.61
N ALA A 102 11.25 -17.88 4.10
CA ALA A 102 11.19 -16.93 5.20
C ALA A 102 11.83 -17.50 6.48
N LYS A 103 12.49 -16.62 7.24
CA LYS A 103 13.10 -17.00 8.53
C LYS A 103 12.03 -17.34 9.56
N THR A 104 12.38 -18.04 10.61
CA THR A 104 11.44 -18.45 11.68
C THR A 104 10.65 -17.27 12.21
N ASN A 105 11.32 -16.19 12.63
CA ASN A 105 10.65 -14.98 13.14
C ASN A 105 9.71 -14.31 12.11
N GLU A 106 10.07 -14.34 10.83
CA GLU A 106 9.22 -13.82 9.75
C GLU A 106 7.93 -14.65 9.61
N LYS A 107 8.05 -15.98 9.74
CA LYS A 107 6.90 -16.89 9.72
C LYS A 107 6.00 -16.69 10.94
N ASP A 108 6.59 -16.49 12.12
CA ASP A 108 5.84 -16.24 13.36
C ASP A 108 5.03 -14.93 13.24
N VAL A 109 5.68 -13.86 12.75
CA VAL A 109 4.98 -12.58 12.48
C VAL A 109 3.87 -12.77 11.47
N TYR A 110 4.09 -13.54 10.39
CA TYR A 110 3.07 -13.83 9.39
C TYR A 110 1.88 -14.58 9.98
N GLN A 111 2.11 -15.55 10.86
CA GLN A 111 1.03 -16.29 11.54
C GLN A 111 0.17 -15.37 12.41
N ILE A 112 0.79 -14.49 13.18
CA ILE A 112 0.10 -13.51 14.02
C ILE A 112 -0.72 -12.56 13.14
N TYR A 113 -0.13 -12.05 12.06
CA TYR A 113 -0.82 -11.20 11.08
C TYR A 113 -2.06 -11.90 10.50
N ARG A 114 -1.92 -13.15 10.03
CA ARG A 114 -3.04 -13.91 9.45
C ARG A 114 -4.17 -14.11 10.45
N LYS A 115 -3.85 -14.49 11.68
CA LYS A 115 -4.84 -14.67 12.74
C LYS A 115 -5.59 -13.35 13.05
N LYS A 116 -4.86 -12.24 13.11
CA LYS A 116 -5.47 -10.92 13.34
C LYS A 116 -6.35 -10.52 12.16
N GLN A 117 -5.89 -10.72 10.92
CA GLN A 117 -6.65 -10.47 9.71
C GLN A 117 -7.97 -11.24 9.70
N GLU A 118 -7.96 -12.55 9.99
CA GLU A 118 -9.18 -13.37 10.08
C GLU A 118 -10.15 -12.84 11.13
N THR A 119 -9.65 -12.41 12.28
CA THR A 119 -10.47 -11.81 13.34
C THR A 119 -11.10 -10.50 12.89
N VAL A 120 -10.35 -9.62 12.25
CA VAL A 120 -10.84 -8.34 11.73
C VAL A 120 -11.90 -8.56 10.66
N LEU A 121 -11.62 -9.41 9.67
CA LEU A 121 -12.56 -9.72 8.58
C LEU A 121 -13.85 -10.36 9.09
N SER A 122 -13.76 -11.26 10.08
CA SER A 122 -14.96 -11.86 10.69
C SER A 122 -15.81 -10.83 11.45
N THR A 123 -15.16 -9.90 12.14
CA THR A 123 -15.84 -8.81 12.85
C THR A 123 -16.48 -7.84 11.87
N LEU A 124 -15.75 -7.47 10.81
CA LEU A 124 -16.24 -6.60 9.74
C LEU A 124 -17.49 -7.21 9.05
N ARG A 125 -17.43 -8.51 8.73
CA ARG A 125 -18.59 -9.23 8.18
C ARG A 125 -19.81 -9.13 9.11
N LYS A 126 -19.66 -9.33 10.40
CA LYS A 126 -20.74 -9.18 11.38
C LYS A 126 -21.29 -7.76 11.44
N ASP A 127 -20.39 -6.77 11.46
CA ASP A 127 -20.78 -5.37 11.50
C ASP A 127 -21.56 -4.96 10.23
N LEU A 128 -21.18 -5.47 9.06
CA LEU A 128 -21.92 -5.25 7.82
C LEU A 128 -23.27 -5.97 7.80
N GLN A 129 -23.35 -7.20 8.33
CA GLN A 129 -24.58 -7.99 8.34
C GLN A 129 -25.61 -7.47 9.36
N SER A 130 -25.18 -7.05 10.53
CA SER A 130 -26.08 -6.76 11.66
C SER A 130 -25.75 -5.50 12.44
N GLY A 131 -24.73 -4.74 12.04
CA GLY A 131 -24.29 -3.53 12.74
C GLY A 131 -25.36 -2.44 12.76
N THR A 132 -25.56 -1.87 13.93
CA THR A 132 -26.52 -0.77 14.19
C THR A 132 -25.85 0.54 14.59
N THR A 133 -24.50 0.52 14.69
CA THR A 133 -23.72 1.68 15.14
C THR A 133 -23.45 2.61 13.97
N ILE A 134 -23.77 3.89 14.12
CA ILE A 134 -23.43 4.94 13.15
C ILE A 134 -21.92 5.22 13.16
N ARG A 135 -21.37 5.71 12.02
CA ARG A 135 -19.92 5.86 11.82
C ARG A 135 -19.25 6.66 12.93
N LYS A 136 -19.77 7.81 13.31
CA LYS A 136 -19.19 8.69 14.36
C LYS A 136 -19.06 8.04 15.72
N ASN A 137 -19.82 6.97 16.01
CA ASN A 137 -19.80 6.24 17.28
C ASN A 137 -18.95 4.96 17.22
N LEU A 138 -18.37 4.65 16.06
CA LEU A 138 -17.40 3.55 15.92
C LEU A 138 -16.05 3.94 16.51
N SER A 139 -15.21 2.95 16.83
CA SER A 139 -13.80 3.21 17.12
C SER A 139 -13.10 3.80 15.89
N GLU A 140 -12.02 4.56 16.10
CA GLU A 140 -11.21 5.17 15.02
C GLU A 140 -10.82 4.14 13.95
N GLU A 141 -10.32 2.97 14.37
CA GLU A 141 -9.97 1.86 13.48
C GLU A 141 -11.16 1.43 12.59
N LYS A 142 -12.35 1.33 13.15
CA LYS A 142 -13.56 0.95 12.38
C LYS A 142 -14.05 2.08 11.47
N GLN A 143 -13.88 3.34 11.87
CA GLN A 143 -14.17 4.48 11.00
C GLN A 143 -13.26 4.50 9.79
N ASP A 144 -11.97 4.14 9.96
CA ASP A 144 -11.01 4.01 8.88
C ASP A 144 -11.39 2.88 7.93
N TYR A 145 -11.83 1.72 8.46
CA TYR A 145 -12.32 0.62 7.61
C TYR A 145 -13.52 1.05 6.77
N VAL A 146 -14.50 1.72 7.35
CA VAL A 146 -15.68 2.22 6.62
C VAL A 146 -15.27 3.19 5.52
N SER A 147 -14.32 4.09 5.82
CA SER A 147 -13.81 5.07 4.85
C SER A 147 -13.03 4.40 3.72
N TYR A 148 -12.22 3.40 4.05
CA TYR A 148 -11.47 2.61 3.07
C TYR A 148 -12.43 1.83 2.16
N ILE A 149 -13.41 1.12 2.74
CA ILE A 149 -14.38 0.33 1.98
C ILE A 149 -15.17 1.22 1.01
N TYR A 150 -15.65 2.37 1.49
CA TYR A 150 -16.37 3.31 0.63
C TYR A 150 -15.53 3.70 -0.61
N LYS A 151 -14.29 4.13 -0.38
CA LYS A 151 -13.36 4.50 -1.47
C LYS A 151 -12.99 3.32 -2.37
N MET A 152 -12.82 2.13 -1.81
CA MET A 152 -12.55 0.92 -2.56
C MET A 152 -13.70 0.61 -3.52
N LEU A 153 -14.95 0.64 -3.02
CA LEU A 153 -16.14 0.40 -3.85
C LEU A 153 -16.30 1.43 -4.97
N GLU A 154 -15.95 2.70 -4.73
CA GLU A 154 -15.93 3.74 -5.78
C GLU A 154 -14.82 3.47 -6.81
N ASN A 155 -13.59 3.21 -6.35
CA ASN A 155 -12.43 2.99 -7.23
C ASN A 155 -12.60 1.75 -8.11
N ASP A 156 -13.21 0.72 -7.57
CA ASP A 156 -13.47 -0.54 -8.28
C ASP A 156 -14.72 -0.46 -9.19
N GLY A 157 -15.42 0.68 -9.17
CA GLY A 157 -16.62 0.89 -9.97
C GLY A 157 -17.83 0.08 -9.52
N ILE A 158 -17.79 -0.45 -8.28
CA ILE A 158 -18.92 -1.13 -7.64
C ILE A 158 -19.96 -0.10 -7.18
N LEU A 159 -19.53 0.93 -6.46
CA LEU A 159 -20.36 2.09 -6.16
C LEU A 159 -20.21 3.11 -7.27
N VAL A 160 -21.28 3.30 -8.05
CA VAL A 160 -21.29 4.18 -9.22
C VAL A 160 -21.62 5.60 -8.78
N ALA A 161 -20.60 6.42 -8.56
CA ALA A 161 -20.75 7.79 -8.05
C ALA A 161 -21.68 8.65 -8.92
N SER A 162 -21.68 8.46 -10.26
CA SER A 162 -22.55 9.19 -11.19
C SER A 162 -24.04 8.80 -11.09
N SER A 163 -24.36 7.68 -10.47
CA SER A 163 -25.73 7.21 -10.24
C SER A 163 -26.32 7.71 -8.92
N ILE A 164 -25.47 8.26 -8.03
CA ILE A 164 -25.92 8.75 -6.73
C ILE A 164 -26.70 10.07 -6.91
N ASP A 165 -27.94 10.09 -6.45
CA ASP A 165 -28.68 11.34 -6.33
C ASP A 165 -28.18 12.12 -5.10
N GLU A 166 -27.52 13.24 -5.35
CA GLU A 166 -26.96 14.08 -4.29
C GLU A 166 -28.04 14.72 -3.37
N ASN A 167 -29.30 14.74 -3.80
CA ASN A 167 -30.44 15.24 -3.03
C ASN A 167 -31.18 14.10 -2.30
N ASP A 168 -30.78 12.86 -2.47
CA ASP A 168 -31.38 11.72 -1.76
C ASP A 168 -31.19 11.87 -0.25
N GLN A 169 -32.29 11.75 0.50
CA GLN A 169 -32.27 11.98 1.95
C GLN A 169 -31.39 10.96 2.68
N VAL A 170 -31.32 9.72 2.21
CA VAL A 170 -30.50 8.67 2.87
C VAL A 170 -29.02 8.92 2.56
N TYR A 171 -28.68 9.39 1.37
CA TYR A 171 -27.33 9.81 1.05
C TYR A 171 -26.88 11.01 1.88
N LEU A 172 -27.73 12.01 2.07
CA LEU A 172 -27.45 13.16 2.93
C LEU A 172 -27.28 12.73 4.39
N ASP A 173 -28.17 11.87 4.89
CA ASP A 173 -28.06 11.31 6.26
C ASP A 173 -26.78 10.46 6.44
N TRP A 174 -26.31 9.80 5.39
CA TRP A 174 -25.02 9.12 5.41
C TRP A 174 -23.86 10.11 5.51
N LYS A 175 -23.84 11.15 4.69
CA LYS A 175 -22.81 12.22 4.76
C LYS A 175 -22.78 12.93 6.11
N ASP A 176 -23.94 13.13 6.71
CA ASP A 176 -24.10 13.72 8.06
C ASP A 176 -23.85 12.72 9.19
N GLU A 177 -23.45 11.48 8.88
CA GLU A 177 -23.19 10.41 9.86
C GLU A 177 -24.39 10.10 10.78
N LYS A 178 -25.62 10.23 10.27
CA LYS A 178 -26.87 9.95 10.99
C LYS A 178 -27.35 8.52 10.85
N ILE A 179 -26.86 7.80 9.84
CA ILE A 179 -27.22 6.41 9.56
C ILE A 179 -26.02 5.49 9.56
N THR A 180 -26.27 4.18 9.62
CA THR A 180 -25.21 3.16 9.54
C THR A 180 -24.75 2.95 8.10
N PHE A 181 -23.50 2.50 7.94
CA PHE A 181 -22.97 2.13 6.61
C PHE A 181 -23.80 1.01 5.97
N ARG A 182 -24.25 0.04 6.75
CA ARG A 182 -25.17 -1.00 6.31
C ARG A 182 -26.45 -0.42 5.69
N LYS A 183 -27.08 0.56 6.35
CA LYS A 183 -28.31 1.19 5.81
C LYS A 183 -28.03 1.92 4.51
N PHE A 184 -26.90 2.62 4.41
CA PHE A 184 -26.48 3.29 3.19
C PHE A 184 -26.27 2.29 2.04
N LEU A 185 -25.50 1.20 2.26
CA LEU A 185 -25.24 0.20 1.22
C LEU A 185 -26.50 -0.49 0.72
N ARG A 186 -27.43 -0.83 1.62
CA ARG A 186 -28.73 -1.43 1.23
C ARG A 186 -29.58 -0.44 0.42
N HIS A 187 -29.56 0.83 0.79
CA HIS A 187 -30.21 1.88 0.00
C HIS A 187 -29.58 2.04 -1.37
N ALA A 188 -28.26 2.01 -1.45
CA ALA A 188 -27.53 2.08 -2.72
C ALA A 188 -27.86 0.92 -3.66
N ILE A 189 -28.08 -0.30 -3.13
CA ILE A 189 -28.56 -1.45 -3.92
C ILE A 189 -29.97 -1.18 -4.44
N ASN A 190 -30.90 -0.74 -3.58
CA ASN A 190 -32.30 -0.53 -3.96
C ASN A 190 -32.49 0.61 -4.98
N ASN A 191 -31.53 1.53 -5.07
CA ASN A 191 -31.55 2.65 -6.02
C ASN A 191 -30.56 2.45 -7.19
N GLU A 192 -30.09 1.24 -7.41
CA GLU A 192 -29.22 0.90 -8.55
C GLU A 192 -27.89 1.69 -8.58
N TRP A 193 -27.41 2.15 -7.42
CA TRP A 193 -26.10 2.79 -7.30
C TRP A 193 -24.96 1.79 -7.24
N ILE A 194 -25.28 0.51 -7.07
CA ILE A 194 -24.32 -0.60 -7.06
C ILE A 194 -24.31 -1.29 -8.42
N ASN A 195 -23.13 -1.37 -9.01
CA ASN A 195 -22.90 -2.12 -10.24
C ASN A 195 -22.80 -3.62 -9.93
N ILE A 196 -23.88 -4.35 -10.14
CA ILE A 196 -23.96 -5.79 -9.87
C ILE A 196 -23.24 -6.66 -10.91
N SER A 197 -22.89 -6.11 -12.08
CA SER A 197 -22.21 -6.86 -13.14
C SER A 197 -20.81 -7.34 -12.76
N SER A 198 -20.23 -6.74 -11.72
CA SER A 198 -18.93 -7.14 -11.17
C SER A 198 -19.01 -8.34 -10.20
N PHE A 199 -20.22 -8.75 -9.82
CA PHE A 199 -20.42 -9.89 -8.95
C PHE A 199 -20.59 -11.18 -9.76
N ASN A 200 -20.12 -12.31 -9.22
CA ASN A 200 -20.24 -13.61 -9.87
C ASN A 200 -21.64 -14.22 -9.61
N ILE A 201 -22.64 -13.56 -10.16
CA ILE A 201 -24.04 -13.86 -9.97
C ILE A 201 -24.44 -15.07 -10.83
N LYS A 202 -24.90 -16.15 -10.21
CA LYS A 202 -25.18 -17.45 -10.86
C LYS A 202 -26.64 -17.67 -11.28
N SER A 203 -27.55 -16.75 -10.99
CA SER A 203 -28.98 -16.90 -11.25
C SER A 203 -29.55 -15.70 -12.01
N ASP A 204 -30.63 -15.91 -12.75
CA ASP A 204 -31.29 -14.87 -13.53
C ASP A 204 -32.19 -13.94 -12.67
N TYR A 205 -32.36 -14.28 -11.39
CA TYR A 205 -33.16 -13.52 -10.42
C TYR A 205 -32.43 -13.38 -9.09
N TYR A 206 -32.18 -12.16 -8.67
CA TYR A 206 -31.60 -11.79 -7.37
C TYR A 206 -32.51 -10.84 -6.63
N ASP A 207 -32.72 -11.12 -5.35
CA ASP A 207 -33.29 -10.11 -4.47
C ASP A 207 -32.20 -9.18 -3.89
N ALA A 208 -32.63 -8.08 -3.26
CA ALA A 208 -31.71 -7.11 -2.68
C ALA A 208 -30.85 -7.67 -1.53
N ASP A 209 -31.33 -8.72 -0.85
CA ASP A 209 -30.59 -9.37 0.23
C ASP A 209 -29.46 -10.24 -0.32
N GLU A 210 -29.69 -10.97 -1.39
CA GLU A 210 -28.68 -11.76 -2.09
C GLU A 210 -27.58 -10.86 -2.68
N ILE A 211 -27.95 -9.73 -3.30
CA ILE A 211 -26.99 -8.74 -3.80
C ILE A 211 -26.17 -8.18 -2.64
N TYR A 212 -26.80 -7.91 -1.50
CA TYR A 212 -26.10 -7.38 -0.32
C TYR A 212 -25.10 -8.39 0.25
N ASP A 213 -25.46 -9.68 0.29
CA ASP A 213 -24.55 -10.73 0.76
C ASP A 213 -23.35 -10.89 -0.19
N GLU A 214 -23.55 -10.81 -1.51
CA GLU A 214 -22.45 -10.80 -2.47
C GLU A 214 -21.57 -9.55 -2.35
N LEU A 215 -22.15 -8.38 -2.08
CA LEU A 215 -21.39 -7.16 -1.77
C LEU A 215 -20.53 -7.32 -0.51
N ILE A 216 -21.07 -7.94 0.55
CA ILE A 216 -20.28 -8.26 1.75
C ILE A 216 -19.15 -9.24 1.42
N ASN A 217 -19.43 -10.28 0.61
CA ASN A 217 -18.40 -11.22 0.18
C ASN A 217 -17.29 -10.50 -0.58
N TYR A 218 -17.65 -9.61 -1.50
CA TYR A 218 -16.69 -8.77 -2.23
C TYR A 218 -15.81 -7.95 -1.28
N ILE A 219 -16.42 -7.19 -0.36
CA ILE A 219 -15.72 -6.35 0.63
C ILE A 219 -14.73 -7.15 1.49
N VAL A 220 -15.09 -8.36 1.90
CA VAL A 220 -14.24 -9.20 2.75
C VAL A 220 -13.12 -9.89 1.98
N MET A 221 -13.24 -10.03 0.66
CA MET A 221 -12.21 -10.64 -0.19
C MET A 221 -11.13 -9.65 -0.66
N HIS A 222 -11.46 -8.36 -0.75
CA HIS A 222 -10.58 -7.28 -1.24
C HIS A 222 -10.16 -6.33 -0.12
#